data_2220d7bc32e747440e275fb258687c65
#
_entry.id   2220d7bc32e747440e275fb258687c65
#
_cell.length_a   1.000
_cell.length_b   1.000
_cell.length_c   1.000
_cell.angle_alpha   90.00
_cell.angle_beta   90.00
_cell.angle_gamma   90.00
#
_symmetry.space_group_name_H-M   'P 1'
#
loop_
_entity.id
_entity.type
_entity.pdbx_description
1 polymer ?
#
loop_
_entity_poly.entity_id
_entity_poly.type
_entity_poly.pdbx_seq_one_letter_code
_entity_poly.pdbx_strand_id
1 'polypeptide(L)'
;MKRTMKKHLISLAAIGMMAAMAVSCIININGNGSTWVGEYTEEGIDHTEVREVGHFRALSSSLPANVYYVQADKQEVRVETTEELASKVLTTVEDEILTLKLEPGRYPKLILRVVVSSPDIEKLSVSGSGNLFHEGVLHASGSLALKVSGSGDILTGEIDSRDFTAQCSGSGSIRVGTLACDDFDGKVSGSGNVRMGRISCDDFEAGVSGSGDFFVDKLTSTGGASVRVSGSGNVRLSEVTVDGNMDLKTGGSGDILVNGSCRDVTATTSGSGNITGNLKYNHISVKTSGSGDVNL
;
A
#
# COMPACT_ATOMS: atom_id res chain seq x y z
N MET A 1 22.29 -35.68 26.08
CA MET A 1 22.66 -34.80 24.95
C MET A 1 21.67 -33.64 24.90
N LYS A 2 22.02 -32.52 25.54
CA LYS A 2 21.15 -31.31 25.66
C LYS A 2 21.38 -30.44 24.45
N ARG A 3 20.37 -30.30 23.59
CA ARG A 3 20.36 -29.33 22.48
C ARG A 3 19.98 -27.95 23.04
N THR A 4 20.95 -27.08 23.09
CA THR A 4 20.79 -25.67 23.45
C THR A 4 20.12 -24.91 22.29
N MET A 5 18.87 -24.53 22.45
CA MET A 5 18.21 -23.58 21.53
C MET A 5 18.85 -22.19 21.71
N LYS A 6 19.60 -21.74 20.71
CA LYS A 6 20.03 -20.35 20.61
C LYS A 6 18.81 -19.49 20.27
N LYS A 7 18.37 -18.69 21.24
CA LYS A 7 17.44 -17.59 21.01
C LYS A 7 18.17 -16.54 20.16
N HIS A 8 17.75 -16.36 18.92
CA HIS A 8 18.19 -15.24 18.11
C HIS A 8 17.50 -13.98 18.66
N LEU A 9 18.22 -13.19 19.44
CA LEU A 9 17.89 -11.79 19.69
C LEU A 9 18.10 -11.06 18.35
N ILE A 10 17.01 -10.74 17.65
CA ILE A 10 17.06 -9.86 16.50
C ILE A 10 17.32 -8.46 17.07
N SER A 11 18.55 -7.99 16.90
CA SER A 11 18.96 -6.65 17.25
C SER A 11 18.24 -5.66 16.32
N LEU A 12 17.40 -4.79 16.87
CA LEU A 12 16.68 -3.71 16.19
C LEU A 12 17.61 -2.58 15.66
N ALA A 13 18.87 -2.86 15.42
CA ALA A 13 19.90 -1.86 15.12
C ALA A 13 20.21 -1.65 13.62
N ALA A 14 19.35 -2.11 12.70
CA ALA A 14 19.60 -1.94 11.27
C ALA A 14 18.37 -1.41 10.50
N ILE A 15 17.75 -0.31 11.00
CA ILE A 15 16.86 0.49 10.15
C ILE A 15 17.73 1.55 9.50
N GLY A 16 18.07 1.33 8.23
CA GLY A 16 18.95 2.18 7.46
C GLY A 16 18.42 3.61 7.33
N MET A 17 19.33 4.57 7.41
CA MET A 17 19.12 5.98 7.12
C MET A 17 18.45 6.17 5.76
N MET A 18 17.18 6.56 5.75
CA MET A 18 16.58 7.22 4.60
C MET A 18 16.65 8.73 4.79
N ALA A 19 17.11 9.42 3.76
CA ALA A 19 17.34 10.86 3.75
C ALA A 19 16.07 11.64 4.11
N ALA A 20 16.21 12.59 5.03
CA ALA A 20 15.21 13.56 5.39
C ALA A 20 14.76 14.36 4.15
N MET A 21 13.49 14.28 3.78
CA MET A 21 12.89 15.23 2.85
C MET A 21 12.14 16.28 3.67
N ALA A 22 12.54 17.53 3.52
CA ALA A 22 11.79 18.66 4.04
C ALA A 22 10.46 18.76 3.28
N VAL A 23 9.35 18.49 3.95
CA VAL A 23 8.01 18.61 3.37
C VAL A 23 7.21 19.59 4.22
N SER A 24 6.90 20.76 3.67
CA SER A 24 5.89 21.63 4.29
C SER A 24 4.50 21.13 3.90
N CYS A 25 3.73 20.65 4.85
CA CYS A 25 2.38 20.17 4.63
C CYS A 25 1.38 20.91 5.52
N ILE A 26 0.26 21.33 4.90
CA ILE A 26 -0.94 21.74 5.64
C ILE A 26 -1.87 20.54 5.66
N ILE A 27 -2.08 19.97 6.85
CA ILE A 27 -3.03 18.87 7.03
C ILE A 27 -4.31 19.47 7.62
N ASN A 28 -5.40 19.36 6.90
CA ASN A 28 -6.72 19.71 7.40
C ASN A 28 -7.37 18.43 7.97
N ILE A 29 -7.36 18.30 9.30
CA ILE A 29 -8.04 17.18 9.97
C ILE A 29 -9.49 17.61 10.17
N ASN A 30 -10.43 16.88 9.59
CA ASN A 30 -11.87 17.15 9.72
C ASN A 30 -12.29 17.27 11.20
N GLY A 31 -12.73 18.47 11.57
CA GLY A 31 -13.32 18.82 12.86
C GLY A 31 -12.34 19.48 13.85
N ASN A 32 -12.33 20.78 13.91
CA ASN A 32 -11.66 21.65 14.87
C ASN A 32 -10.13 21.75 14.84
N GLY A 33 -9.61 22.43 13.84
CA GLY A 33 -8.25 22.93 13.80
C GLY A 33 -7.42 22.34 12.67
N SER A 34 -6.56 23.18 12.09
CA SER A 34 -5.57 22.76 11.08
C SER A 34 -4.24 22.47 11.76
N THR A 35 -3.54 21.47 11.30
CA THR A 35 -2.14 21.20 11.67
C THR A 35 -1.23 21.70 10.57
N TRP A 36 -0.26 22.55 10.92
CA TRP A 36 0.77 23.03 10.03
C TRP A 36 2.13 22.48 10.46
N VAL A 37 2.88 21.89 9.53
CA VAL A 37 4.23 21.41 9.74
C VAL A 37 5.18 22.12 8.78
N GLY A 38 6.22 22.75 9.31
CA GLY A 38 7.23 23.45 8.52
C GLY A 38 8.29 22.49 7.96
N GLU A 39 9.00 21.82 8.85
CA GLU A 39 10.03 20.83 8.53
C GLU A 39 9.75 19.53 9.27
N TYR A 40 9.96 18.41 8.61
CA TYR A 40 9.92 17.08 9.23
C TYR A 40 11.30 16.42 9.17
N THR A 41 11.71 15.79 10.28
CA THR A 41 12.98 15.05 10.37
C THR A 41 12.89 13.94 11.43
N GLU A 42 13.73 12.94 11.31
CA GLU A 42 13.98 11.93 12.36
C GLU A 42 15.31 12.21 13.09
N GLU A 43 16.04 13.25 12.70
CA GLU A 43 17.27 13.66 13.37
C GLU A 43 16.95 14.54 14.58
N GLY A 44 17.66 14.27 15.71
CA GLY A 44 17.49 15.02 16.95
C GLY A 44 16.42 14.45 17.87
N ILE A 45 16.03 13.19 17.70
CA ILE A 45 15.22 12.45 18.67
C ILE A 45 16.03 12.32 19.96
N ASP A 46 15.47 12.81 21.06
CA ASP A 46 16.07 12.75 22.40
C ASP A 46 15.16 12.12 23.45
N HIS A 47 13.90 11.83 23.07
CA HIS A 47 12.90 11.22 23.93
C HIS A 47 12.26 10.01 23.26
N THR A 48 12.07 8.95 24.04
CA THR A 48 11.36 7.73 23.58
C THR A 48 10.34 7.32 24.63
N GLU A 49 9.10 7.22 24.20
CA GLU A 49 7.98 6.77 25.02
C GLU A 49 7.39 5.48 24.44
N VAL A 50 7.32 4.44 25.27
CA VAL A 50 6.61 3.20 24.95
C VAL A 50 5.20 3.27 25.52
N ARG A 51 4.21 3.15 24.67
CA ARG A 51 2.79 3.19 25.02
C ARG A 51 2.20 1.80 24.97
N GLU A 52 1.68 1.36 26.10
CA GLU A 52 0.82 0.18 26.13
C GLU A 52 -0.54 0.58 25.56
N VAL A 53 -0.96 -0.13 24.53
CA VAL A 53 -2.23 0.12 23.82
C VAL A 53 -3.14 -1.11 23.95
N GLY A 54 -4.44 -0.90 23.86
CA GLY A 54 -5.40 -1.99 23.78
C GLY A 54 -5.17 -2.86 22.55
N HIS A 55 -5.86 -3.99 22.49
CA HIS A 55 -5.79 -4.89 21.35
C HIS A 55 -6.24 -4.18 20.07
N PHE A 56 -5.47 -4.33 19.00
CA PHE A 56 -5.83 -3.81 17.67
C PHE A 56 -5.45 -4.82 16.58
N ARG A 57 -6.20 -4.77 15.48
CA ARG A 57 -6.00 -5.55 14.25
C ARG A 57 -5.82 -4.65 13.03
N ALA A 58 -5.99 -3.35 13.21
CA ALA A 58 -5.81 -2.36 12.15
C ALA A 58 -4.99 -1.17 12.65
N LEU A 59 -4.15 -0.61 11.76
CA LEU A 59 -3.38 0.61 11.99
C LEU A 59 -3.81 1.70 11.01
N SER A 60 -4.16 2.87 11.55
CA SER A 60 -4.51 4.06 10.77
C SER A 60 -3.62 5.22 11.16
N SER A 61 -2.78 5.69 10.23
CA SER A 61 -1.93 6.86 10.43
C SER A 61 -2.44 8.07 9.65
N SER A 62 -2.67 9.16 10.36
CA SER A 62 -2.84 10.50 9.79
C SER A 62 -1.67 11.42 10.12
N LEU A 63 -0.56 10.88 10.61
CA LEU A 63 0.64 11.64 10.94
C LEU A 63 1.31 12.23 9.69
N PRO A 64 1.93 13.40 9.80
CA PRO A 64 2.86 13.93 8.80
C PRO A 64 4.30 13.43 9.03
N ALA A 65 4.44 12.20 9.51
CA ALA A 65 5.70 11.59 9.92
C ALA A 65 5.72 10.11 9.56
N ASN A 66 6.90 9.53 9.50
CA ASN A 66 7.05 8.12 9.18
C ASN A 66 6.59 7.21 10.33
N VAL A 67 5.91 6.15 9.95
CA VAL A 67 5.47 5.06 10.83
C VAL A 67 6.11 3.77 10.34
N TYR A 68 6.73 3.04 11.25
CA TYR A 68 7.35 1.75 10.98
C TYR A 68 6.51 0.66 11.65
N TYR A 69 5.91 -0.20 10.84
CA TYR A 69 5.21 -1.37 11.36
C TYR A 69 6.16 -2.57 11.43
N VAL A 70 6.16 -3.26 12.54
CA VAL A 70 6.99 -4.45 12.79
C VAL A 70 6.09 -5.59 13.25
N GLN A 71 6.11 -6.73 12.58
CA GLN A 71 5.43 -7.92 13.08
C GLN A 71 6.24 -8.54 14.22
N ALA A 72 5.66 -8.58 15.43
CA ALA A 72 6.30 -9.08 16.64
C ALA A 72 5.25 -9.58 17.63
N ASP A 73 5.65 -10.46 18.56
CA ASP A 73 4.74 -11.10 19.53
C ASP A 73 4.00 -10.10 20.43
N LYS A 74 4.56 -8.92 20.67
CA LYS A 74 3.99 -7.91 21.56
C LYS A 74 3.36 -6.76 20.78
N GLN A 75 2.15 -6.37 21.20
CA GLN A 75 1.53 -5.13 20.74
C GLN A 75 2.06 -3.96 21.55
N GLU A 76 2.69 -3.00 20.90
CA GLU A 76 3.13 -1.75 21.51
C GLU A 76 3.26 -0.64 20.47
N VAL A 77 3.22 0.59 20.93
CA VAL A 77 3.54 1.78 20.15
C VAL A 77 4.72 2.48 20.79
N ARG A 78 5.79 2.67 20.03
CA ARG A 78 6.95 3.45 20.47
C ARG A 78 6.96 4.77 19.73
N VAL A 79 6.84 5.85 20.49
CA VAL A 79 6.91 7.22 19.98
C VAL A 79 8.31 7.75 20.27
N GLU A 80 9.05 8.04 19.22
CA GLU A 80 10.41 8.56 19.27
C GLU A 80 10.40 10.00 18.76
N THR A 81 10.67 10.97 19.64
CA THR A 81 10.47 12.39 19.36
C THR A 81 11.30 13.26 20.31
N THR A 82 10.88 14.48 20.58
CA THR A 82 11.39 15.30 21.68
C THR A 82 10.42 15.25 22.87
N GLU A 83 10.90 15.50 24.10
CA GLU A 83 10.07 15.48 25.30
C GLU A 83 8.84 16.40 25.17
N GLU A 84 9.01 17.57 24.55
CA GLU A 84 7.94 18.54 24.33
C GLU A 84 6.86 18.02 23.37
N LEU A 85 7.23 17.26 22.33
CA LEU A 85 6.33 16.76 21.32
C LEU A 85 5.65 15.44 21.69
N ALA A 86 6.17 14.68 22.63
CA ALA A 86 5.64 13.38 23.00
C ALA A 86 4.14 13.42 23.32
N SER A 87 3.70 14.39 24.14
CA SER A 87 2.29 14.57 24.51
C SER A 87 1.39 15.01 23.36
N LYS A 88 1.96 15.49 22.24
CA LYS A 88 1.22 15.95 21.06
C LYS A 88 0.92 14.82 20.07
N VAL A 89 1.58 13.70 20.21
CA VAL A 89 1.31 12.50 19.41
C VAL A 89 0.19 11.71 20.08
N LEU A 90 -0.96 11.66 19.46
CA LEU A 90 -2.13 10.95 19.98
C LEU A 90 -2.15 9.51 19.46
N THR A 91 -2.33 8.56 20.38
CA THR A 91 -2.49 7.14 20.09
C THR A 91 -3.78 6.64 20.74
N THR A 92 -4.74 6.24 19.96
CA THR A 92 -6.03 5.75 20.45
C THR A 92 -6.37 4.42 19.80
N VAL A 93 -6.99 3.52 20.54
CA VAL A 93 -7.55 2.28 20.01
C VAL A 93 -9.05 2.31 20.22
N GLU A 94 -9.79 2.29 19.12
CA GLU A 94 -11.25 2.21 19.07
C GLU A 94 -11.63 1.18 18.00
N ASP A 95 -12.59 0.31 18.30
CA ASP A 95 -13.05 -0.75 17.39
C ASP A 95 -11.90 -1.58 16.79
N GLU A 96 -10.92 -1.95 17.61
CA GLU A 96 -9.69 -2.67 17.22
C GLU A 96 -8.83 -1.92 16.18
N ILE A 97 -9.00 -0.61 16.03
CA ILE A 97 -8.20 0.23 15.16
C ILE A 97 -7.27 1.12 15.99
N LEU A 98 -5.98 0.89 15.89
CA LEU A 98 -4.98 1.83 16.41
C LEU A 98 -4.91 3.05 15.49
N THR A 99 -5.24 4.21 16.00
CA THR A 99 -5.18 5.48 15.29
C THR A 99 -4.03 6.33 15.81
N LEU A 100 -3.17 6.77 14.89
CA LEU A 100 -2.05 7.67 15.15
C LEU A 100 -2.35 9.06 14.56
N LYS A 101 -2.36 10.09 15.41
CA LYS A 101 -2.64 11.47 15.01
C LYS A 101 -1.68 12.42 15.71
N LEU A 102 -1.49 13.59 15.11
CA LEU A 102 -0.85 14.72 15.77
C LEU A 102 -1.95 15.67 16.28
N GLU A 103 -1.81 16.15 17.52
CA GLU A 103 -2.72 17.19 18.04
C GLU A 103 -2.73 18.39 17.10
N PRO A 104 -3.89 19.01 16.80
CA PRO A 104 -3.93 20.21 15.99
C PRO A 104 -3.02 21.32 16.52
N GLY A 105 -2.19 21.91 15.67
CA GLY A 105 -1.22 22.90 16.10
C GLY A 105 -0.26 23.33 15.00
N ARG A 106 0.70 24.16 15.40
CA ARG A 106 1.76 24.64 14.54
C ARG A 106 3.11 24.04 14.99
N TYR A 107 3.72 23.31 14.09
CA TYR A 107 4.99 22.60 14.29
C TYR A 107 6.04 23.09 13.30
N PRO A 108 6.81 24.15 13.63
CA PRO A 108 7.84 24.68 12.73
C PRO A 108 8.89 23.64 12.36
N LYS A 109 9.23 22.78 13.31
CA LYS A 109 10.08 21.61 13.12
C LYS A 109 9.43 20.43 13.85
N LEU A 110 9.07 19.38 13.13
CA LEU A 110 8.53 18.15 13.67
C LEU A 110 9.62 17.07 13.67
N ILE A 111 10.07 16.69 14.84
CA ILE A 111 11.01 15.58 15.05
C ILE A 111 10.19 14.40 15.58
N LEU A 112 9.94 13.42 14.73
CA LEU A 112 9.03 12.32 15.08
C LEU A 112 9.31 11.06 14.26
N ARG A 113 9.36 9.93 14.93
CA ARG A 113 9.28 8.59 14.36
C ARG A 113 8.37 7.75 15.24
N VAL A 114 7.50 6.95 14.64
CA VAL A 114 6.63 6.04 15.38
C VAL A 114 6.89 4.61 14.92
N VAL A 115 7.12 3.72 15.88
CA VAL A 115 7.24 2.29 15.63
C VAL A 115 6.05 1.59 16.26
N VAL A 116 5.33 0.81 15.47
CA VAL A 116 4.17 0.04 15.91
C VAL A 116 4.47 -1.44 15.73
N SER A 117 4.22 -2.25 16.75
CA SER A 117 4.35 -3.69 16.66
C SER A 117 3.07 -4.43 17.01
N SER A 118 2.81 -5.54 16.34
CA SER A 118 1.75 -6.50 16.67
C SER A 118 2.06 -7.89 16.10
N PRO A 119 1.47 -8.96 16.67
CA PRO A 119 1.66 -10.32 16.16
C PRO A 119 0.95 -10.54 14.81
N ASP A 120 -0.15 -9.85 14.58
CA ASP A 120 -0.95 -9.94 13.36
C ASP A 120 -1.57 -8.59 13.02
N ILE A 121 -1.92 -8.38 11.75
CA ILE A 121 -2.53 -7.16 11.26
C ILE A 121 -3.43 -7.46 10.05
N GLU A 122 -4.62 -6.88 10.03
CA GLU A 122 -5.58 -7.02 8.93
C GLU A 122 -5.64 -5.78 8.03
N LYS A 123 -5.14 -4.65 8.52
CA LYS A 123 -5.18 -3.39 7.76
C LYS A 123 -4.08 -2.43 8.16
N LEU A 124 -3.39 -1.90 7.17
CA LEU A 124 -2.49 -0.75 7.28
C LEU A 124 -3.05 0.39 6.44
N SER A 125 -3.22 1.58 7.03
CA SER A 125 -3.78 2.72 6.30
C SER A 125 -3.06 4.03 6.60
N VAL A 126 -2.90 4.84 5.54
CA VAL A 126 -2.32 6.18 5.58
C VAL A 126 -3.32 7.17 5.01
N SER A 127 -3.73 8.12 5.83
CA SER A 127 -4.60 9.24 5.45
C SER A 127 -3.91 10.60 5.55
N GLY A 128 -2.71 10.64 6.16
CA GLY A 128 -1.85 11.82 6.25
C GLY A 128 -0.89 11.97 5.08
N SER A 129 0.17 12.73 5.32
CA SER A 129 1.29 12.91 4.38
C SER A 129 2.55 12.16 4.77
N GLY A 130 2.60 11.56 5.96
CA GLY A 130 3.69 10.69 6.38
C GLY A 130 3.56 9.30 5.77
N ASN A 131 4.65 8.55 5.77
CA ASN A 131 4.72 7.24 5.16
C ASN A 131 4.62 6.12 6.18
N LEU A 132 4.18 4.95 5.72
CA LEU A 132 4.19 3.72 6.50
C LEU A 132 5.12 2.70 5.84
N PHE A 133 6.03 2.17 6.63
CA PHE A 133 7.03 1.20 6.18
C PHE A 133 6.85 -0.12 6.92
N HIS A 134 7.04 -1.21 6.18
CA HIS A 134 7.28 -2.54 6.74
C HIS A 134 8.43 -3.21 5.99
N GLU A 135 9.44 -3.64 6.72
CA GLU A 135 10.57 -4.38 6.16
C GLU A 135 10.46 -5.87 6.50
N GLY A 136 10.94 -6.71 5.59
CA GLY A 136 10.89 -8.16 5.75
C GLY A 136 9.61 -8.79 5.24
N VAL A 137 9.22 -9.89 5.84
CA VAL A 137 8.01 -10.65 5.48
C VAL A 137 6.89 -10.32 6.46
N LEU A 138 5.74 -9.94 5.94
CA LEU A 138 4.51 -9.73 6.69
C LEU A 138 3.58 -10.91 6.45
N HIS A 139 3.39 -11.75 7.48
CA HIS A 139 2.44 -12.85 7.46
C HIS A 139 1.11 -12.42 8.08
N ALA A 140 0.08 -12.22 7.29
CA ALA A 140 -1.25 -12.01 7.80
C ALA A 140 -1.99 -13.34 7.95
N SER A 141 -2.57 -13.60 9.12
CA SER A 141 -3.29 -14.85 9.40
C SER A 141 -4.59 -15.01 8.58
N GLY A 142 -5.04 -13.96 7.95
CA GLY A 142 -6.24 -13.88 7.12
C GLY A 142 -6.10 -12.89 5.98
N SER A 143 -7.10 -12.03 5.83
CA SER A 143 -7.09 -10.97 4.81
C SER A 143 -6.26 -9.78 5.27
N LEU A 144 -5.51 -9.15 4.35
CA LEU A 144 -4.76 -7.92 4.59
C LEU A 144 -5.17 -6.81 3.62
N ALA A 145 -5.42 -5.61 4.15
CA ALA A 145 -5.73 -4.43 3.34
C ALA A 145 -4.68 -3.33 3.53
N LEU A 146 -4.10 -2.84 2.44
CA LEU A 146 -3.30 -1.63 2.40
C LEU A 146 -4.12 -0.49 1.80
N LYS A 147 -4.26 0.64 2.52
CA LYS A 147 -5.10 1.77 2.06
C LYS A 147 -4.36 3.10 2.16
N VAL A 148 -4.34 3.84 1.06
CA VAL A 148 -3.83 5.22 1.01
C VAL A 148 -4.94 6.13 0.54
N SER A 149 -5.31 7.10 1.39
CA SER A 149 -6.28 8.16 1.07
C SER A 149 -5.67 9.55 1.15
N GLY A 150 -4.49 9.68 1.73
CA GLY A 150 -3.71 10.92 1.83
C GLY A 150 -2.69 11.09 0.70
N SER A 151 -1.62 11.79 1.03
CA SER A 151 -0.48 12.03 0.15
C SER A 151 0.75 11.19 0.52
N GLY A 152 0.73 10.56 1.69
CA GLY A 152 1.80 9.66 2.13
C GLY A 152 1.72 8.28 1.47
N ASP A 153 2.80 7.54 1.55
CA ASP A 153 2.97 6.24 0.89
C ASP A 153 2.90 5.08 1.90
N ILE A 154 2.57 3.88 1.40
CA ILE A 154 2.81 2.61 2.08
C ILE A 154 3.85 1.83 1.29
N LEU A 155 4.93 1.42 1.95
CA LEU A 155 6.01 0.64 1.37
C LEU A 155 6.20 -0.64 2.18
N THR A 156 6.08 -1.78 1.51
CA THR A 156 6.27 -3.10 2.14
C THR A 156 7.21 -3.97 1.33
N GLY A 157 7.91 -4.87 2.01
CA GLY A 157 8.77 -5.87 1.39
C GLY A 157 7.96 -7.03 0.82
N GLU A 158 7.91 -8.11 1.54
CA GLU A 158 7.18 -9.34 1.18
C GLU A 158 5.91 -9.48 2.03
N ILE A 159 4.82 -9.94 1.42
CA ILE A 159 3.53 -10.17 2.08
C ILE A 159 3.04 -11.57 1.73
N ASP A 160 2.54 -12.25 2.75
CA ASP A 160 1.83 -13.53 2.66
C ASP A 160 0.50 -13.39 3.39
N SER A 161 -0.62 -13.55 2.68
CA SER A 161 -1.97 -13.40 3.23
C SER A 161 -2.94 -14.27 2.44
N ARG A 162 -4.11 -14.59 3.02
CA ARG A 162 -5.15 -15.28 2.27
C ARG A 162 -5.73 -14.36 1.19
N ASP A 163 -6.38 -13.28 1.58
CA ASP A 163 -6.91 -12.29 0.64
C ASP A 163 -6.13 -10.98 0.78
N PHE A 164 -5.86 -10.32 -0.32
CA PHE A 164 -5.11 -9.06 -0.29
C PHE A 164 -5.82 -7.94 -1.04
N THR A 165 -5.94 -6.80 -0.39
CA THR A 165 -6.53 -5.59 -1.00
C THR A 165 -5.52 -4.44 -1.00
N ALA A 166 -5.32 -3.79 -2.15
CA ALA A 166 -4.57 -2.54 -2.28
C ALA A 166 -5.47 -1.42 -2.80
N GLN A 167 -5.74 -0.39 -1.98
CA GLN A 167 -6.61 0.74 -2.37
C GLN A 167 -5.88 2.07 -2.26
N CYS A 168 -5.73 2.77 -3.38
CA CYS A 168 -5.18 4.13 -3.45
C CYS A 168 -6.26 5.10 -3.95
N SER A 169 -6.78 5.95 -3.06
CA SER A 169 -7.77 6.97 -3.40
C SER A 169 -7.23 8.40 -3.28
N GLY A 170 -6.04 8.58 -2.69
CA GLY A 170 -5.35 9.86 -2.57
C GLY A 170 -4.35 10.14 -3.69
N SER A 171 -3.32 10.89 -3.35
CA SER A 171 -2.19 11.21 -4.24
C SER A 171 -0.92 10.43 -3.90
N GLY A 172 -0.88 9.80 -2.73
CA GLY A 172 0.21 8.91 -2.32
C GLY A 172 0.18 7.57 -3.05
N SER A 173 1.10 6.67 -2.72
CA SER A 173 1.26 5.40 -3.44
C SER A 173 1.32 4.21 -2.50
N ILE A 174 0.99 3.04 -3.04
CA ILE A 174 1.22 1.74 -2.39
C ILE A 174 2.30 1.01 -3.20
N ARG A 175 3.36 0.55 -2.52
CA ARG A 175 4.43 -0.26 -3.11
C ARG A 175 4.62 -1.53 -2.31
N VAL A 176 4.50 -2.67 -2.99
CA VAL A 176 4.71 -4.01 -2.44
C VAL A 176 5.78 -4.71 -3.27
N GLY A 177 6.80 -5.27 -2.62
CA GLY A 177 7.87 -6.00 -3.31
C GLY A 177 7.39 -7.33 -3.85
N THR A 178 6.95 -8.22 -2.99
CA THR A 178 6.43 -9.56 -3.34
C THR A 178 5.15 -9.84 -2.57
N LEU A 179 4.19 -10.46 -3.22
CA LEU A 179 2.91 -10.87 -2.62
C LEU A 179 2.59 -12.32 -3.00
N ALA A 180 2.24 -13.11 -1.99
CA ALA A 180 1.56 -14.38 -2.15
C ALA A 180 0.17 -14.28 -1.49
N CYS A 181 -0.89 -14.61 -2.21
CA CYS A 181 -2.25 -14.62 -1.68
C CYS A 181 -3.15 -15.58 -2.49
N ASP A 182 -4.35 -15.86 -1.98
CA ASP A 182 -5.38 -16.55 -2.74
C ASP A 182 -6.06 -15.53 -3.69
N ASP A 183 -6.69 -14.50 -3.15
CA ASP A 183 -7.38 -13.48 -3.94
C ASP A 183 -6.70 -12.10 -3.83
N PHE A 184 -6.52 -11.46 -4.98
CA PHE A 184 -5.97 -10.10 -5.09
C PHE A 184 -7.00 -9.10 -5.63
N ASP A 185 -7.26 -8.00 -4.89
CA ASP A 185 -8.07 -6.86 -5.34
C ASP A 185 -7.28 -5.54 -5.24
N GLY A 186 -6.95 -4.94 -6.37
CA GLY A 186 -6.21 -3.67 -6.48
C GLY A 186 -7.05 -2.55 -7.09
N LYS A 187 -7.14 -1.39 -6.41
CA LYS A 187 -7.94 -0.24 -6.89
C LYS A 187 -7.19 1.08 -6.78
N VAL A 188 -7.19 1.85 -7.86
CA VAL A 188 -6.73 3.23 -7.93
C VAL A 188 -7.89 4.11 -8.35
N SER A 189 -8.34 5.01 -7.46
CA SER A 189 -9.40 5.97 -7.75
C SER A 189 -8.95 7.43 -7.67
N GLY A 190 -7.76 7.68 -7.11
CA GLY A 190 -7.13 9.00 -7.02
C GLY A 190 -6.12 9.27 -8.14
N SER A 191 -5.13 10.09 -7.80
CA SER A 191 -3.97 10.41 -8.65
C SER A 191 -2.69 9.68 -8.25
N GLY A 192 -2.72 8.98 -7.12
CA GLY A 192 -1.61 8.16 -6.64
C GLY A 192 -1.53 6.83 -7.37
N ASN A 193 -0.50 6.03 -7.07
CA ASN A 193 -0.21 4.83 -7.81
C ASN A 193 -0.21 3.59 -6.91
N VAL A 194 -0.48 2.44 -7.52
CA VAL A 194 -0.20 1.12 -6.92
C VAL A 194 0.88 0.43 -7.75
N ARG A 195 1.97 0.03 -7.09
CA ARG A 195 3.04 -0.71 -7.72
C ARG A 195 3.32 -2.02 -6.97
N MET A 196 3.15 -3.11 -7.67
CA MET A 196 3.43 -4.46 -7.21
C MET A 196 4.63 -5.01 -7.96
N GLY A 197 5.65 -5.51 -7.25
CA GLY A 197 6.80 -6.15 -7.89
C GLY A 197 6.39 -7.52 -8.43
N ARG A 198 6.18 -8.49 -7.55
CA ARG A 198 5.76 -9.84 -7.93
C ARG A 198 4.48 -10.22 -7.19
N ILE A 199 3.52 -10.78 -7.92
CA ILE A 199 2.27 -11.33 -7.36
C ILE A 199 2.17 -12.80 -7.75
N SER A 200 1.84 -13.65 -6.78
CA SER A 200 1.39 -15.03 -6.97
C SER A 200 0.04 -15.17 -6.28
N CYS A 201 -1.02 -15.46 -7.04
CA CYS A 201 -2.39 -15.57 -6.51
C CYS A 201 -3.22 -16.59 -7.30
N ASP A 202 -4.41 -16.91 -6.79
CA ASP A 202 -5.37 -17.68 -7.54
C ASP A 202 -6.14 -16.75 -8.49
N ASP A 203 -6.84 -15.74 -7.96
CA ASP A 203 -7.55 -14.77 -8.79
C ASP A 203 -7.00 -13.34 -8.63
N PHE A 204 -6.95 -12.61 -9.74
CA PHE A 204 -6.42 -11.25 -9.82
C PHE A 204 -7.45 -10.26 -10.35
N GLU A 205 -7.76 -9.21 -9.57
CA GLU A 205 -8.55 -8.08 -10.04
C GLU A 205 -7.80 -6.76 -9.86
N ALA A 206 -7.70 -5.94 -10.93
CA ALA A 206 -7.14 -4.60 -10.87
C ALA A 206 -8.04 -3.58 -11.56
N GLY A 207 -8.28 -2.44 -10.88
CA GLY A 207 -9.14 -1.37 -11.37
C GLY A 207 -8.52 0.01 -11.24
N VAL A 208 -8.59 0.81 -12.31
CA VAL A 208 -8.21 2.23 -12.31
C VAL A 208 -9.41 3.05 -12.76
N SER A 209 -9.90 3.92 -11.87
CA SER A 209 -10.98 4.86 -12.16
C SER A 209 -10.54 6.33 -12.08
N GLY A 210 -9.37 6.60 -11.52
CA GLY A 210 -8.75 7.92 -11.41
C GLY A 210 -7.77 8.25 -12.54
N SER A 211 -6.79 9.08 -12.20
CA SER A 211 -5.69 9.48 -13.07
C SER A 211 -4.36 8.83 -12.70
N GLY A 212 -4.31 8.15 -11.56
CA GLY A 212 -3.14 7.38 -11.14
C GLY A 212 -3.03 6.05 -11.86
N ASP A 213 -1.89 5.39 -11.73
CA ASP A 213 -1.57 4.18 -12.48
C ASP A 213 -1.48 2.94 -11.58
N PHE A 214 -1.64 1.78 -12.21
CA PHE A 214 -1.48 0.47 -11.58
C PHE A 214 -0.40 -0.33 -12.32
N PHE A 215 0.67 -0.70 -11.60
CA PHE A 215 1.81 -1.42 -12.19
C PHE A 215 2.01 -2.76 -11.51
N VAL A 216 2.20 -3.82 -12.30
CA VAL A 216 2.69 -5.13 -11.84
C VAL A 216 3.89 -5.52 -12.68
N ASP A 217 5.02 -5.77 -12.03
CA ASP A 217 6.22 -6.18 -12.75
C ASP A 217 6.10 -7.67 -13.18
N LYS A 218 5.59 -8.55 -12.29
CA LYS A 218 5.33 -9.96 -12.59
C LYS A 218 4.08 -10.47 -11.90
N LEU A 219 3.16 -11.10 -12.66
CA LEU A 219 1.94 -11.75 -12.18
C LEU A 219 1.96 -13.24 -12.55
N THR A 220 1.71 -14.09 -11.56
CA THR A 220 1.38 -15.50 -11.76
C THR A 220 0.03 -15.76 -11.12
N SER A 221 -0.97 -16.18 -11.90
CA SER A 221 -2.32 -16.52 -11.42
C SER A 221 -2.70 -17.91 -11.86
N THR A 222 -3.15 -18.74 -10.93
CA THR A 222 -3.64 -20.11 -11.21
C THR A 222 -5.10 -20.12 -11.65
N GLY A 223 -5.87 -19.09 -11.30
CA GLY A 223 -7.24 -18.83 -11.75
C GLY A 223 -7.31 -17.83 -12.91
N GLY A 224 -8.09 -16.78 -12.74
CA GLY A 224 -8.33 -15.77 -13.78
C GLY A 224 -7.70 -14.41 -13.45
N ALA A 225 -7.73 -13.50 -14.44
CA ALA A 225 -7.33 -12.11 -14.26
C ALA A 225 -8.34 -11.14 -14.88
N SER A 226 -8.74 -10.12 -14.13
CA SER A 226 -9.63 -9.06 -14.59
C SER A 226 -8.98 -7.70 -14.41
N VAL A 227 -8.94 -6.92 -15.49
CA VAL A 227 -8.37 -5.56 -15.48
C VAL A 227 -9.37 -4.57 -16.07
N ARG A 228 -9.63 -3.49 -15.32
CA ARG A 228 -10.57 -2.43 -15.74
C ARG A 228 -9.97 -1.05 -15.61
N VAL A 229 -10.06 -0.27 -16.69
CA VAL A 229 -9.71 1.14 -16.71
C VAL A 229 -10.94 1.94 -17.13
N SER A 230 -11.42 2.83 -16.26
CA SER A 230 -12.54 3.73 -16.56
C SER A 230 -12.14 5.22 -16.47
N GLY A 231 -10.95 5.52 -15.95
CA GLY A 231 -10.37 6.85 -15.83
C GLY A 231 -9.39 7.19 -16.96
N SER A 232 -8.42 8.04 -16.62
CA SER A 232 -7.32 8.46 -17.50
C SER A 232 -5.99 7.81 -17.13
N GLY A 233 -5.90 7.16 -15.98
CA GLY A 233 -4.71 6.41 -15.55
C GLY A 233 -4.62 5.07 -16.27
N ASN A 234 -3.48 4.42 -16.16
CA ASN A 234 -3.14 3.23 -16.94
C ASN A 234 -2.96 2.00 -16.06
N VAL A 235 -3.10 0.82 -16.66
CA VAL A 235 -2.67 -0.44 -16.06
C VAL A 235 -1.57 -1.05 -16.91
N ARG A 236 -0.47 -1.42 -16.24
CA ARG A 236 0.64 -2.12 -16.89
C ARG A 236 0.97 -3.42 -16.17
N LEU A 237 0.81 -4.51 -16.88
CA LEU A 237 1.23 -5.85 -16.47
C LEU A 237 2.42 -6.27 -17.35
N SER A 238 3.65 -6.22 -16.79
CA SER A 238 4.87 -6.32 -17.60
C SER A 238 5.19 -7.76 -18.01
N GLU A 239 4.95 -8.73 -17.12
CA GLU A 239 5.11 -10.16 -17.36
C GLU A 239 3.97 -10.90 -16.65
N VAL A 240 3.09 -11.57 -17.41
CA VAL A 240 1.98 -12.32 -16.84
C VAL A 240 2.01 -13.78 -17.25
N THR A 241 1.61 -14.64 -16.32
CA THR A 241 1.28 -16.04 -16.56
C THR A 241 -0.05 -16.30 -15.85
N VAL A 242 -1.13 -16.47 -16.61
CA VAL A 242 -2.48 -16.70 -16.09
C VAL A 242 -2.96 -18.05 -16.66
N ASP A 243 -3.20 -19.03 -15.78
CA ASP A 243 -3.68 -20.35 -16.19
C ASP A 243 -5.14 -20.31 -16.67
N GLY A 244 -5.91 -19.35 -16.16
CA GLY A 244 -7.31 -19.11 -16.52
C GLY A 244 -7.49 -18.08 -17.62
N ASN A 245 -8.68 -17.49 -17.65
CA ASN A 245 -9.07 -16.48 -18.63
C ASN A 245 -8.66 -15.08 -18.17
N MET A 246 -8.47 -14.18 -19.14
CA MET A 246 -8.20 -12.77 -18.88
C MET A 246 -9.31 -11.89 -19.46
N ASP A 247 -9.87 -11.00 -18.62
CA ASP A 247 -10.87 -10.00 -19.01
C ASP A 247 -10.27 -8.59 -18.92
N LEU A 248 -10.06 -7.93 -20.05
CA LEU A 248 -9.45 -6.62 -20.18
C LEU A 248 -10.49 -5.60 -20.66
N LYS A 249 -10.75 -4.55 -19.86
CA LYS A 249 -11.74 -3.53 -20.22
C LYS A 249 -11.21 -2.12 -20.03
N THR A 250 -11.32 -1.29 -21.07
CA THR A 250 -11.13 0.16 -20.95
C THR A 250 -12.37 0.91 -21.43
N GLY A 251 -12.87 1.82 -20.58
CA GLY A 251 -14.03 2.67 -20.85
C GLY A 251 -13.69 4.17 -20.81
N GLY A 252 -12.47 4.50 -20.38
CA GLY A 252 -11.95 5.86 -20.28
C GLY A 252 -10.98 6.23 -21.40
N SER A 253 -10.01 7.05 -21.05
CA SER A 253 -8.89 7.45 -21.92
C SER A 253 -7.57 6.74 -21.57
N GLY A 254 -7.52 6.05 -20.45
CA GLY A 254 -6.34 5.32 -20.00
C GLY A 254 -6.18 3.98 -20.70
N ASP A 255 -4.94 3.52 -20.77
CA ASP A 255 -4.54 2.35 -21.53
C ASP A 255 -4.31 1.12 -20.62
N ILE A 256 -4.42 -0.06 -21.23
CA ILE A 256 -3.99 -1.33 -20.63
C ILE A 256 -2.85 -1.89 -21.49
N LEU A 257 -1.68 -2.09 -20.85
CA LEU A 257 -0.55 -2.79 -21.45
C LEU A 257 -0.33 -4.12 -20.74
N VAL A 258 -0.38 -5.23 -21.49
CA VAL A 258 -0.20 -6.58 -20.96
C VAL A 258 0.71 -7.43 -21.83
N ASN A 259 1.72 -8.10 -21.21
CA ASN A 259 2.60 -9.01 -21.91
C ASN A 259 2.67 -10.34 -21.16
N GLY A 260 2.64 -11.47 -21.90
CA GLY A 260 2.80 -12.81 -21.32
C GLY A 260 1.87 -13.85 -21.91
N SER A 261 1.13 -14.60 -21.07
CA SER A 261 0.24 -15.67 -21.54
C SER A 261 -0.99 -15.84 -20.65
N CYS A 262 -2.10 -16.24 -21.29
CA CYS A 262 -3.33 -16.68 -20.60
C CYS A 262 -4.00 -17.79 -21.44
N ARG A 263 -5.08 -18.40 -20.90
CA ARG A 263 -5.85 -19.39 -21.64
C ARG A 263 -6.67 -18.76 -22.76
N ASP A 264 -7.61 -17.89 -22.41
CA ASP A 264 -8.44 -17.15 -23.34
C ASP A 264 -8.53 -15.69 -22.90
N VAL A 265 -8.70 -14.76 -23.86
CA VAL A 265 -8.81 -13.34 -23.55
C VAL A 265 -10.09 -12.73 -24.08
N THR A 266 -10.75 -11.93 -23.26
CA THR A 266 -11.81 -11.01 -23.68
C THR A 266 -11.30 -9.59 -23.54
N ALA A 267 -11.23 -8.84 -24.63
CA ALA A 267 -10.78 -7.45 -24.64
C ALA A 267 -11.91 -6.53 -25.10
N THR A 268 -12.28 -5.56 -24.26
CA THR A 268 -13.36 -4.61 -24.56
C THR A 268 -12.85 -3.18 -24.42
N THR A 269 -12.99 -2.36 -25.45
CA THR A 269 -12.79 -0.91 -25.35
C THR A 269 -14.07 -0.16 -25.76
N SER A 270 -14.48 0.80 -24.94
CA SER A 270 -15.64 1.66 -25.19
C SER A 270 -15.30 3.16 -25.08
N GLY A 271 -14.07 3.50 -24.77
CA GLY A 271 -13.55 4.87 -24.68
C GLY A 271 -12.54 5.18 -25.79
N SER A 272 -11.54 5.99 -25.45
CA SER A 272 -10.40 6.33 -26.31
C SER A 272 -9.12 5.59 -25.91
N GLY A 273 -9.13 4.89 -24.78
CA GLY A 273 -7.99 4.13 -24.30
C GLY A 273 -7.79 2.82 -25.05
N ASN A 274 -6.55 2.38 -25.15
CA ASN A 274 -6.13 1.22 -25.92
C ASN A 274 -5.86 0.02 -25.01
N ILE A 275 -6.00 -1.18 -25.58
CA ILE A 275 -5.52 -2.43 -24.96
C ILE A 275 -4.43 -2.99 -25.87
N THR A 276 -3.20 -3.00 -25.37
CA THR A 276 -2.03 -3.33 -26.17
C THR A 276 -1.11 -4.31 -25.47
N GLY A 277 -0.27 -5.00 -26.22
CA GLY A 277 0.77 -5.83 -25.65
C GLY A 277 1.19 -7.00 -26.54
N ASN A 278 1.92 -7.94 -25.93
CA ASN A 278 2.32 -9.20 -26.55
C ASN A 278 1.81 -10.34 -25.66
N LEU A 279 0.58 -10.78 -25.92
CA LEU A 279 -0.12 -11.79 -25.12
C LEU A 279 -0.31 -13.07 -25.93
N LYS A 280 0.12 -14.21 -25.40
CA LYS A 280 -0.16 -15.53 -25.96
C LYS A 280 -1.46 -16.08 -25.40
N TYR A 281 -2.37 -16.50 -26.24
CA TYR A 281 -3.69 -17.02 -25.85
C TYR A 281 -4.17 -18.09 -26.82
N ASN A 282 -5.18 -18.91 -26.45
CA ASN A 282 -5.82 -19.87 -27.31
C ASN A 282 -6.91 -19.20 -28.16
N HIS A 283 -7.79 -18.40 -27.50
CA HIS A 283 -8.89 -17.70 -28.16
C HIS A 283 -8.95 -16.25 -27.67
N ILE A 284 -9.36 -15.35 -28.58
CA ILE A 284 -9.62 -13.95 -28.28
C ILE A 284 -11.01 -13.53 -28.73
N SER A 285 -11.71 -12.80 -27.84
CA SER A 285 -12.94 -12.09 -28.17
C SER A 285 -12.70 -10.59 -28.02
N VAL A 286 -12.84 -9.84 -29.08
CA VAL A 286 -12.62 -8.38 -29.12
C VAL A 286 -13.93 -7.66 -29.37
N LYS A 287 -14.20 -6.62 -28.54
CA LYS A 287 -15.33 -5.72 -28.72
C LYS A 287 -14.85 -4.27 -28.60
N THR A 288 -15.02 -3.50 -29.66
CA THR A 288 -14.68 -2.07 -29.71
C THR A 288 -15.92 -1.25 -30.01
N SER A 289 -16.15 -0.17 -29.26
CA SER A 289 -17.27 0.78 -29.48
C SER A 289 -16.85 2.24 -29.26
N GLY A 290 -15.58 2.53 -29.19
CA GLY A 290 -15.00 3.87 -29.06
C GLY A 290 -13.95 4.15 -30.11
N SER A 291 -13.02 5.05 -29.81
CA SER A 291 -11.87 5.38 -30.65
C SER A 291 -10.60 4.60 -30.28
N GLY A 292 -10.66 3.81 -29.21
CA GLY A 292 -9.53 3.01 -28.76
C GLY A 292 -9.38 1.72 -29.53
N ASP A 293 -8.16 1.22 -29.61
CA ASP A 293 -7.78 0.03 -30.35
C ASP A 293 -7.41 -1.13 -29.40
N VAL A 294 -7.55 -2.37 -29.93
CA VAL A 294 -7.07 -3.60 -29.31
C VAL A 294 -6.00 -4.22 -30.19
N ASN A 295 -4.78 -4.36 -29.67
CA ASN A 295 -3.62 -4.96 -30.33
C ASN A 295 -2.83 -5.83 -29.34
N LEU A 296 -3.14 -7.14 -29.30
CA LEU A 296 -2.59 -8.15 -28.37
C LEU A 296 -1.86 -9.25 -29.09
#